data_c07972a699a9224dae21134625935f9a
#
_entry.id   c07972a699a9224dae21134625935f9a
#
_cell.length_a   1.000
_cell.length_b   1.000
_cell.length_c   1.000
_cell.angle_alpha   90.00
_cell.angle_beta   90.00
_cell.angle_gamma   90.00
#
_symmetry.space_group_name_H-M   'P 1'
#
loop_
_entity.id
_entity.type
_entity.pdbx_description
1 polymer ?
#
loop_
_entity_poly.entity_id
_entity_poly.type
_entity_poly.pdbx_seq_one_letter_code
_entity_poly.pdbx_strand_id
1 'polypeptide(L)'
;MKSTADDPYNIVDHSVEFDETQFSGPLVPVERLQRLLLGLACFLMSWHILRPGELNFTLSDFFFLSCFVILLVRQRVNMMPMQSMTGYWYLALSMMLGGLLIGSIFNGDPLRWTNIASQYLFALALVPMTLMSQERDWIRRCLLYFVLGVAASELVTLGFANLMSYSQTSALLGPNVVAGNGRIGGFVSDPNLNGAIIAFSIVALFHAHHHRTIHALFALIVGAVLVWALLATASCTAFAATGIAIAIYFFCSSIGQFLKFGIPLILAGATYIAFELPLPEAFSERVVGAVTTGDLSQAGTFTHRSALIAEAWEMSKDTLFIGLGIDRFRIESIYGMPVHQFWMLLLTEGGLLSFAGLLVIFSILGIMGLKATTLHRQDGALILAFLAIVLIFSTSIPHMYNRLWFGPLMLALAATYARLRSPFYQEPDDDPPFEAGGFSTNGGPR
;
A
#
# COMPACT_ATOMS: atom_id res chain seq x y z
N MET A 1 -44.20 -38.74 -24.74
CA MET A 1 -42.77 -38.73 -25.09
C MET A 1 -42.27 -37.32 -24.99
N LYS A 2 -41.69 -36.95 -23.86
CA LYS A 2 -40.95 -35.68 -23.68
C LYS A 2 -39.49 -36.07 -23.40
N SER A 3 -38.62 -35.70 -24.32
CA SER A 3 -37.18 -35.84 -24.25
C SER A 3 -36.64 -34.92 -23.16
N THR A 4 -36.02 -35.49 -22.12
CA THR A 4 -35.19 -34.76 -21.15
C THR A 4 -33.80 -34.62 -21.78
N ALA A 5 -33.47 -33.39 -22.21
CA ALA A 5 -32.13 -33.05 -22.59
C ALA A 5 -31.27 -32.92 -21.30
N ASP A 6 -30.25 -33.73 -21.22
CA ASP A 6 -29.22 -33.65 -20.16
C ASP A 6 -28.48 -32.32 -20.28
N ASP A 7 -28.56 -31.53 -19.21
CA ASP A 7 -27.83 -30.26 -19.07
C ASP A 7 -26.38 -30.61 -18.57
N PRO A 8 -25.33 -30.38 -19.39
CA PRO A 8 -23.97 -30.74 -19.02
C PRO A 8 -23.30 -29.79 -18.01
N TYR A 9 -24.05 -28.80 -17.45
CA TYR A 9 -23.53 -27.83 -16.47
C TYR A 9 -24.09 -27.98 -15.07
N ASN A 10 -24.69 -29.13 -14.75
CA ASN A 10 -25.10 -29.41 -13.38
C ASN A 10 -23.85 -29.68 -12.50
N ILE A 11 -23.12 -28.59 -12.15
CA ILE A 11 -22.08 -28.60 -11.12
C ILE A 11 -22.78 -28.85 -9.80
N VAL A 12 -22.73 -30.08 -9.32
CA VAL A 12 -23.18 -30.46 -8.00
C VAL A 12 -22.48 -29.57 -6.99
N ASP A 13 -23.23 -28.65 -6.43
CA ASP A 13 -22.81 -27.80 -5.32
C ASP A 13 -22.68 -28.69 -4.07
N HIS A 14 -21.52 -29.32 -3.93
CA HIS A 14 -21.10 -29.90 -2.67
C HIS A 14 -20.65 -28.77 -1.74
N SER A 15 -21.60 -28.00 -1.21
CA SER A 15 -21.43 -27.24 0.00
C SER A 15 -21.21 -28.21 1.17
N VAL A 16 -19.99 -28.73 1.27
CA VAL A 16 -19.52 -29.38 2.49
C VAL A 16 -19.47 -28.26 3.53
N GLU A 17 -20.43 -28.25 4.46
CA GLU A 17 -20.35 -27.48 5.69
C GLU A 17 -19.08 -27.95 6.43
N PHE A 18 -17.98 -27.23 6.22
CA PHE A 18 -16.75 -27.46 6.96
C PHE A 18 -16.94 -26.91 8.39
N ASP A 19 -16.93 -27.81 9.35
CA ASP A 19 -16.86 -27.48 10.77
C ASP A 19 -15.56 -26.70 11.05
N GLU A 20 -15.67 -25.39 11.18
CA GLU A 20 -14.55 -24.47 11.45
C GLU A 20 -13.86 -24.75 12.79
N THR A 21 -14.46 -25.56 13.67
CA THR A 21 -13.95 -25.81 15.03
C THR A 21 -12.85 -26.88 15.08
N GLN A 22 -12.66 -27.69 14.04
CA GLN A 22 -11.70 -28.79 14.05
C GLN A 22 -10.23 -28.40 13.83
N PHE A 23 -9.92 -27.12 13.48
CA PHE A 23 -8.59 -26.76 12.99
C PHE A 23 -7.82 -25.72 13.82
N SER A 24 -8.12 -25.56 15.10
CA SER A 24 -7.40 -24.65 16.02
C SER A 24 -6.30 -25.35 16.83
N GLY A 25 -5.40 -26.05 16.15
CA GLY A 25 -4.16 -26.53 16.79
C GLY A 25 -3.24 -25.34 17.18
N PRO A 26 -2.42 -25.47 18.25
CA PRO A 26 -1.50 -24.41 18.64
C PRO A 26 -0.45 -24.19 17.54
N LEU A 27 -0.27 -22.91 17.12
CA LEU A 27 0.74 -22.53 16.13
C LEU A 27 2.14 -23.00 16.55
N VAL A 28 2.90 -23.53 15.61
CA VAL A 28 4.31 -23.90 15.81
C VAL A 28 5.10 -22.63 16.22
N PRO A 29 6.07 -22.69 17.14
CA PRO A 29 6.81 -21.53 17.63
C PRO A 29 7.35 -20.61 16.52
N VAL A 30 7.86 -21.19 15.42
CA VAL A 30 8.38 -20.43 14.26
C VAL A 30 7.27 -19.66 13.54
N GLU A 31 6.06 -20.21 13.46
CA GLU A 31 4.92 -19.52 12.85
C GLU A 31 4.46 -18.35 13.71
N ARG A 32 4.47 -18.50 15.03
CA ARG A 32 4.20 -17.39 15.96
C ARG A 32 5.22 -16.26 15.79
N LEU A 33 6.51 -16.61 15.71
CA LEU A 33 7.57 -15.63 15.44
C LEU A 33 7.37 -14.92 14.11
N GLN A 34 7.09 -15.66 13.03
CA GLN A 34 6.83 -15.09 11.72
C GLN A 34 5.64 -14.13 11.71
N ARG A 35 4.53 -14.51 12.36
CA ARG A 35 3.35 -13.63 12.52
C ARG A 35 3.70 -12.38 13.33
N LEU A 36 4.45 -12.51 14.42
CA LEU A 36 4.90 -11.37 15.22
C LEU A 36 5.75 -10.39 14.38
N LEU A 37 6.76 -10.92 13.67
CA LEU A 37 7.65 -10.09 12.82
C LEU A 37 6.85 -9.35 11.75
N LEU A 38 5.91 -10.03 11.06
CA LEU A 38 5.08 -9.40 10.05
C LEU A 38 4.14 -8.34 10.66
N GLY A 39 3.54 -8.63 11.82
CA GLY A 39 2.71 -7.67 12.54
C GLY A 39 3.49 -6.40 12.92
N LEU A 40 4.72 -6.58 13.44
CA LEU A 40 5.63 -5.46 13.75
C LEU A 40 6.06 -4.71 12.49
N ALA A 41 6.36 -5.42 11.39
CA ALA A 41 6.68 -4.80 10.11
C ALA A 41 5.55 -3.89 9.62
N CYS A 42 4.31 -4.35 9.70
CA CYS A 42 3.14 -3.58 9.29
C CYS A 42 2.87 -2.41 10.24
N PHE A 43 2.97 -2.61 11.55
CA PHE A 43 2.78 -1.56 12.55
C PHE A 43 3.81 -0.43 12.38
N LEU A 44 5.07 -0.77 12.17
CA LEU A 44 6.18 0.18 12.04
C LEU A 44 6.36 0.71 10.60
N MET A 45 5.47 0.41 9.67
CA MET A 45 5.62 0.78 8.26
C MET A 45 5.76 2.30 8.04
N SER A 46 5.07 3.12 8.84
CA SER A 46 5.15 4.59 8.81
C SER A 46 6.28 5.18 9.68
N TRP A 47 7.02 4.37 10.44
CA TRP A 47 8.01 4.84 11.42
C TRP A 47 9.40 4.99 10.79
N HIS A 48 9.53 5.88 9.80
CA HIS A 48 10.78 6.12 9.07
C HIS A 48 11.90 6.72 9.93
N ILE A 49 11.55 7.37 11.03
CA ILE A 49 12.56 7.86 11.98
C ILE A 49 13.37 6.71 12.61
N LEU A 50 12.83 5.47 12.61
CA LEU A 50 13.53 4.28 13.09
C LEU A 50 14.36 3.67 11.96
N ARG A 51 15.36 4.40 11.50
CA ARG A 51 16.36 3.93 10.52
C ARG A 51 17.77 4.10 11.07
N PRO A 52 18.67 3.12 10.87
CA PRO A 52 20.05 3.25 11.29
C PRO A 52 20.80 4.18 10.34
N GLY A 53 21.24 5.32 10.84
CA GLY A 53 22.06 6.27 10.11
C GLY A 53 21.42 6.78 8.81
N GLU A 54 22.22 6.88 7.77
CA GLU A 54 21.82 7.39 6.44
C GLU A 54 21.22 6.32 5.51
N LEU A 55 21.07 5.08 6.00
CA LEU A 55 20.55 3.98 5.19
C LEU A 55 19.03 4.17 4.95
N ASN A 56 18.60 4.02 3.69
CA ASN A 56 17.19 3.95 3.34
C ASN A 56 16.57 2.60 3.71
N PHE A 57 16.93 2.08 4.88
CA PHE A 57 16.49 0.81 5.43
C PHE A 57 15.99 1.03 6.84
N THR A 58 14.76 0.71 7.13
CA THR A 58 14.11 0.98 8.41
C THR A 58 13.93 -0.29 9.22
N LEU A 59 13.54 -0.14 10.48
CA LEU A 59 13.19 -1.28 11.34
C LEU A 59 12.05 -2.13 10.76
N SER A 60 11.07 -1.51 10.10
CA SER A 60 10.01 -2.23 9.38
C SER A 60 10.57 -3.10 8.25
N ASP A 61 11.55 -2.60 7.48
CA ASP A 61 12.19 -3.36 6.40
C ASP A 61 12.94 -4.57 6.95
N PHE A 62 13.61 -4.41 8.08
CA PHE A 62 14.28 -5.50 8.77
C PHE A 62 13.30 -6.62 9.14
N PHE A 63 12.13 -6.28 9.67
CA PHE A 63 11.14 -7.28 10.02
C PHE A 63 10.50 -7.95 8.78
N PHE A 64 10.24 -7.20 7.71
CA PHE A 64 9.79 -7.79 6.44
C PHE A 64 10.83 -8.76 5.88
N LEU A 65 12.11 -8.36 5.84
CA LEU A 65 13.20 -9.20 5.35
C LEU A 65 13.37 -10.46 6.22
N SER A 66 13.31 -10.31 7.53
CA SER A 66 13.39 -11.45 8.47
C SER A 66 12.24 -12.44 8.23
N CYS A 67 11.02 -11.93 8.04
CA CYS A 67 9.86 -12.76 7.70
C CYS A 67 10.05 -13.48 6.35
N PHE A 68 10.55 -12.78 5.33
CA PHE A 68 10.86 -13.36 4.02
C PHE A 68 11.92 -14.46 4.11
N VAL A 69 13.01 -14.23 4.87
CA VAL A 69 14.07 -15.23 5.07
C VAL A 69 13.52 -16.50 5.75
N ILE A 70 12.67 -16.35 6.78
CA ILE A 70 12.01 -17.51 7.42
C ILE A 70 11.18 -18.28 6.40
N LEU A 71 10.38 -17.59 5.56
CA LEU A 71 9.60 -18.22 4.50
C LEU A 71 10.48 -18.93 3.48
N LEU A 72 11.60 -18.31 3.09
CA LEU A 72 12.53 -18.86 2.11
C LEU A 72 13.19 -20.15 2.63
N VAL A 73 13.72 -20.12 3.86
CA VAL A 73 14.33 -21.30 4.51
C VAL A 73 13.34 -22.46 4.64
N ARG A 74 12.06 -22.13 4.85
CA ARG A 74 10.99 -23.13 4.93
C ARG A 74 10.39 -23.51 3.58
N GLN A 75 10.89 -22.97 2.47
CA GLN A 75 10.38 -23.20 1.11
C GLN A 75 8.88 -22.88 0.96
N ARG A 76 8.38 -21.87 1.67
CA ARG A 76 6.97 -21.48 1.72
C ARG A 76 6.69 -20.14 1.01
N VAL A 77 7.70 -19.55 0.34
CA VAL A 77 7.54 -18.30 -0.41
C VAL A 77 6.60 -18.51 -1.58
N ASN A 78 5.61 -17.63 -1.70
CA ASN A 78 4.74 -17.60 -2.87
C ASN A 78 5.47 -16.88 -4.02
N MET A 79 5.99 -17.66 -4.98
CA MET A 79 6.69 -17.13 -6.17
C MET A 79 5.75 -16.52 -7.21
N MET A 80 4.43 -16.68 -7.02
CA MET A 80 3.39 -16.13 -7.92
C MET A 80 2.49 -15.13 -7.21
N PRO A 81 3.04 -14.00 -6.69
CA PRO A 81 2.29 -13.06 -5.85
C PRO A 81 1.13 -12.37 -6.59
N MET A 82 1.22 -12.21 -7.91
CA MET A 82 0.17 -11.62 -8.76
C MET A 82 -0.65 -12.69 -9.50
N GLN A 83 -0.67 -13.93 -8.99
CA GLN A 83 -1.40 -15.04 -9.57
C GLN A 83 -0.99 -15.28 -11.05
N SER A 84 -1.96 -15.44 -11.96
CA SER A 84 -1.72 -15.57 -13.41
C SER A 84 -1.03 -14.35 -14.06
N MET A 85 -1.04 -13.19 -13.40
CA MET A 85 -0.38 -11.97 -13.89
C MET A 85 1.09 -11.84 -13.45
N THR A 86 1.62 -12.80 -12.70
CA THR A 86 2.99 -12.70 -12.12
C THR A 86 4.07 -12.56 -13.18
N GLY A 87 3.97 -13.27 -14.30
CA GLY A 87 4.94 -13.16 -15.40
C GLY A 87 4.97 -11.74 -16.00
N TYR A 88 3.81 -11.17 -16.25
CA TYR A 88 3.69 -9.79 -16.75
C TYR A 88 4.16 -8.75 -15.71
N TRP A 89 3.92 -9.02 -14.43
CA TRP A 89 4.38 -8.18 -13.33
C TRP A 89 5.91 -8.09 -13.28
N TYR A 90 6.60 -9.24 -13.31
CA TYR A 90 8.07 -9.25 -13.30
C TYR A 90 8.67 -8.72 -14.61
N LEU A 91 8.04 -8.97 -15.75
CA LEU A 91 8.43 -8.36 -17.01
C LEU A 91 8.34 -6.82 -16.92
N ALA A 92 7.22 -6.30 -16.45
CA ALA A 92 7.01 -4.87 -16.29
C ALA A 92 8.01 -4.22 -15.30
N LEU A 93 8.28 -4.90 -14.17
CA LEU A 93 9.29 -4.47 -13.22
C LEU A 93 10.70 -4.48 -13.86
N SER A 94 11.02 -5.51 -14.65
CA SER A 94 12.28 -5.60 -15.38
C SER A 94 12.40 -4.51 -16.44
N MET A 95 11.31 -4.19 -17.14
CA MET A 95 11.28 -3.07 -18.11
C MET A 95 11.53 -1.72 -17.38
N MET A 96 10.84 -1.50 -16.26
CA MET A 96 10.99 -0.27 -15.50
C MET A 96 12.42 -0.09 -14.97
N LEU A 97 12.97 -1.12 -14.34
CA LEU A 97 14.33 -1.07 -13.80
C LEU A 97 15.40 -1.14 -14.89
N GLY A 98 15.17 -1.90 -15.96
CA GLY A 98 16.05 -2.00 -17.11
C GLY A 98 16.21 -0.69 -17.87
N GLY A 99 15.10 0.04 -18.09
CA GLY A 99 15.16 1.38 -18.70
C GLY A 99 15.98 2.36 -17.86
N LEU A 100 15.74 2.40 -16.54
CA LEU A 100 16.54 3.19 -15.62
C LEU A 100 18.02 2.77 -15.60
N LEU A 101 18.32 1.47 -15.70
CA LEU A 101 19.70 0.97 -15.76
C LEU A 101 20.40 1.42 -17.04
N ILE A 102 19.75 1.23 -18.19
CA ILE A 102 20.28 1.65 -19.48
C ILE A 102 20.62 3.15 -19.46
N GLY A 103 19.67 3.99 -19.03
CA GLY A 103 19.91 5.42 -18.86
C GLY A 103 21.09 5.72 -17.94
N SER A 104 21.18 5.01 -16.82
CA SER A 104 22.27 5.21 -15.85
C SER A 104 23.64 4.76 -16.35
N ILE A 105 23.71 3.74 -17.20
CA ILE A 105 24.97 3.27 -17.80
C ILE A 105 25.46 4.27 -18.87
N PHE A 106 24.57 4.79 -19.71
CA PHE A 106 24.96 5.65 -20.83
C PHE A 106 25.14 7.12 -20.43
N ASN A 107 24.29 7.64 -19.53
CA ASN A 107 24.21 9.06 -19.24
C ASN A 107 24.32 9.40 -17.74
N GLY A 108 24.32 8.41 -16.85
CA GLY A 108 24.18 8.64 -15.40
C GLY A 108 25.22 7.91 -14.53
N ASP A 109 24.74 7.46 -13.36
CA ASP A 109 25.53 6.73 -12.38
C ASP A 109 24.90 5.34 -12.09
N PRO A 110 25.52 4.25 -12.57
CA PRO A 110 25.04 2.88 -12.31
C PRO A 110 25.05 2.50 -10.82
N LEU A 111 25.92 3.08 -9.99
CA LEU A 111 25.92 2.80 -8.55
C LEU A 111 24.69 3.42 -7.88
N ARG A 112 24.27 4.60 -8.33
CA ARG A 112 23.04 5.23 -7.87
C ARG A 112 21.82 4.37 -8.20
N TRP A 113 21.83 3.76 -9.40
CA TRP A 113 20.78 2.84 -9.81
C TRP A 113 20.63 1.64 -8.86
N THR A 114 21.74 1.03 -8.39
CA THR A 114 21.63 -0.15 -7.50
C THR A 114 20.87 0.16 -6.21
N ASN A 115 21.06 1.34 -5.64
CA ASN A 115 20.35 1.77 -4.43
C ASN A 115 18.84 1.93 -4.69
N ILE A 116 18.45 2.56 -5.79
CA ILE A 116 17.04 2.78 -6.14
C ILE A 116 16.37 1.47 -6.57
N ALA A 117 17.05 0.66 -7.39
CA ALA A 117 16.55 -0.63 -7.84
C ALA A 117 16.29 -1.59 -6.67
N SER A 118 17.18 -1.62 -5.66
CA SER A 118 16.98 -2.46 -4.47
C SER A 118 15.69 -2.09 -3.71
N GLN A 119 15.33 -0.82 -3.64
CA GLN A 119 14.10 -0.36 -3.00
C GLN A 119 12.85 -0.74 -3.79
N TYR A 120 12.88 -0.63 -5.14
CA TYR A 120 11.79 -1.12 -5.98
C TYR A 120 11.63 -2.63 -5.89
N LEU A 121 12.74 -3.40 -5.93
CA LEU A 121 12.70 -4.85 -5.77
C LEU A 121 12.16 -5.24 -4.40
N PHE A 122 12.54 -4.52 -3.36
CA PHE A 122 11.98 -4.74 -2.03
C PHE A 122 10.47 -4.49 -2.02
N ALA A 123 10.01 -3.35 -2.51
CA ALA A 123 8.60 -2.95 -2.46
C ALA A 123 7.70 -3.74 -3.41
N LEU A 124 8.18 -4.09 -4.62
CA LEU A 124 7.38 -4.67 -5.71
C LEU A 124 7.64 -6.17 -5.95
N ALA A 125 8.66 -6.77 -5.32
CA ALA A 125 8.89 -8.21 -5.37
C ALA A 125 8.88 -8.85 -3.99
N LEU A 126 9.77 -8.45 -3.05
CA LEU A 126 9.89 -9.09 -1.75
C LEU A 126 8.63 -8.92 -0.89
N VAL A 127 8.12 -7.69 -0.77
CA VAL A 127 6.92 -7.41 0.04
C VAL A 127 5.71 -8.19 -0.46
N PRO A 128 5.31 -8.16 -1.76
CA PRO A 128 4.18 -8.96 -2.22
C PRO A 128 4.41 -10.48 -2.10
N MET A 129 5.62 -11.01 -2.36
CA MET A 129 5.92 -12.41 -2.11
C MET A 129 5.72 -12.80 -0.63
N THR A 130 6.17 -11.94 0.30
CA THR A 130 6.02 -12.16 1.74
C THR A 130 4.56 -12.15 2.17
N LEU A 131 3.80 -11.15 1.74
CA LEU A 131 2.39 -10.97 2.10
C LEU A 131 1.49 -12.04 1.51
N MET A 132 1.68 -12.39 0.23
CA MET A 132 0.88 -13.42 -0.45
C MET A 132 1.21 -14.85 0.01
N SER A 133 2.28 -15.04 0.79
CA SER A 133 2.62 -16.30 1.44
C SER A 133 1.87 -16.53 2.75
N GLN A 134 1.16 -15.53 3.23
CA GLN A 134 0.46 -15.58 4.52
C GLN A 134 -0.99 -16.03 4.36
N GLU A 135 -1.63 -16.27 5.49
CA GLU A 135 -3.06 -16.52 5.61
C GLU A 135 -3.84 -15.19 5.51
N ARG A 136 -4.97 -15.19 4.78
CA ARG A 136 -5.79 -13.99 4.52
C ARG A 136 -6.24 -13.30 5.81
N ASP A 137 -6.71 -14.04 6.81
CA ASP A 137 -7.21 -13.46 8.05
C ASP A 137 -6.08 -12.81 8.87
N TRP A 138 -4.86 -13.36 8.76
CA TRP A 138 -3.69 -12.73 9.36
C TRP A 138 -3.34 -11.41 8.63
N ILE A 139 -3.42 -11.37 7.31
CA ILE A 139 -3.21 -10.14 6.53
C ILE A 139 -4.23 -9.07 6.89
N ARG A 140 -5.50 -9.41 7.11
CA ARG A 140 -6.51 -8.44 7.58
C ARG A 140 -6.15 -7.84 8.94
N ARG A 141 -5.57 -8.63 9.84
CA ARG A 141 -5.01 -8.12 11.11
C ARG A 141 -3.77 -7.25 10.87
N CYS A 142 -2.89 -7.62 9.94
CA CYS A 142 -1.74 -6.80 9.55
C CYS A 142 -2.17 -5.44 8.99
N LEU A 143 -3.26 -5.39 8.22
CA LEU A 143 -3.85 -4.14 7.75
C LEU A 143 -4.31 -3.26 8.92
N LEU A 144 -4.93 -3.86 9.96
CA LEU A 144 -5.28 -3.14 11.19
C LEU A 144 -4.02 -2.67 11.94
N TYR A 145 -2.97 -3.50 12.05
CA TYR A 145 -1.71 -3.09 12.69
C TYR A 145 -1.06 -1.91 11.95
N PHE A 146 -1.12 -1.89 10.61
CA PHE A 146 -0.70 -0.72 9.84
C PHE A 146 -1.48 0.55 10.25
N VAL A 147 -2.80 0.49 10.31
CA VAL A 147 -3.65 1.62 10.76
C VAL A 147 -3.28 2.09 12.17
N LEU A 148 -3.12 1.14 13.10
CA LEU A 148 -2.77 1.46 14.49
C LEU A 148 -1.36 2.03 14.61
N GLY A 149 -0.42 1.56 13.80
CA GLY A 149 0.94 2.09 13.74
C GLY A 149 0.99 3.54 13.25
N VAL A 150 0.18 3.86 12.23
CA VAL A 150 0.03 5.24 11.75
C VAL A 150 -0.65 6.10 12.81
N ALA A 151 -1.76 5.66 13.38
CA ALA A 151 -2.45 6.43 14.43
C ALA A 151 -1.55 6.69 15.65
N ALA A 152 -0.73 5.71 16.04
CA ALA A 152 0.23 5.86 17.13
C ALA A 152 1.33 6.89 16.80
N SER A 153 1.89 6.85 15.57
CA SER A 153 2.87 7.85 15.13
C SER A 153 2.28 9.26 15.11
N GLU A 154 1.03 9.39 14.67
CA GLU A 154 0.35 10.69 14.63
C GLU A 154 0.02 11.21 16.03
N LEU A 155 -0.45 10.37 16.95
CA LEU A 155 -0.68 10.75 18.35
C LEU A 155 0.59 11.28 19.01
N VAL A 156 1.71 10.58 18.81
CA VAL A 156 3.00 11.01 19.35
C VAL A 156 3.42 12.35 18.74
N THR A 157 3.36 12.45 17.39
CA THR A 157 3.77 13.69 16.70
C THR A 157 2.91 14.89 17.09
N LEU A 158 1.58 14.72 17.14
CA LEU A 158 0.66 15.78 17.57
C LEU A 158 0.87 16.15 19.05
N GLY A 159 1.15 15.17 19.91
CA GLY A 159 1.52 15.41 21.30
C GLY A 159 2.77 16.27 21.42
N PHE A 160 3.84 15.94 20.73
CA PHE A 160 5.07 16.73 20.71
C PHE A 160 4.86 18.13 20.12
N ALA A 161 4.12 18.23 18.99
CA ALA A 161 3.82 19.52 18.36
C ALA A 161 3.04 20.49 19.26
N ASN A 162 2.19 19.98 20.17
CA ASN A 162 1.44 20.81 21.11
C ASN A 162 2.18 21.11 22.41
N LEU A 163 3.11 20.24 22.85
CA LEU A 163 3.79 20.36 24.15
C LEU A 163 5.17 21.01 24.06
N MET A 164 5.79 21.00 22.88
CA MET A 164 7.17 21.44 22.68
C MET A 164 7.26 22.47 21.54
N SER A 165 8.30 23.29 21.60
CA SER A 165 8.64 24.19 20.49
C SER A 165 9.14 23.40 19.26
N TYR A 166 9.07 24.02 18.09
CA TYR A 166 9.62 23.43 16.83
C TYR A 166 11.08 22.98 16.99
N SER A 167 11.93 23.80 17.61
CA SER A 167 13.35 23.47 17.81
C SER A 167 13.56 22.26 18.71
N GLN A 168 12.77 22.13 19.78
CA GLN A 168 12.82 20.99 20.68
C GLN A 168 12.33 19.71 20.00
N THR A 169 11.21 19.77 19.29
CA THR A 169 10.66 18.64 18.54
C THR A 169 11.64 18.18 17.45
N SER A 170 12.23 19.12 16.69
CA SER A 170 13.21 18.81 15.65
C SER A 170 14.50 18.19 16.22
N ALA A 171 14.94 18.62 17.40
CA ALA A 171 16.11 18.06 18.06
C ALA A 171 15.88 16.62 18.58
N LEU A 172 14.65 16.30 19.01
CA LEU A 172 14.32 14.98 19.55
C LEU A 172 13.92 13.95 18.48
N LEU A 173 13.06 14.36 17.53
CA LEU A 173 12.43 13.46 16.55
C LEU A 173 13.03 13.59 15.14
N GLY A 174 13.88 14.57 14.94
CA GLY A 174 14.46 14.87 13.64
C GLY A 174 13.74 16.01 12.89
N PRO A 175 14.41 16.58 11.87
CA PRO A 175 13.85 17.65 11.07
C PRO A 175 12.62 17.17 10.28
N ASN A 176 11.67 18.09 10.05
CA ASN A 176 10.46 17.85 9.26
C ASN A 176 9.40 16.90 9.87
N VAL A 177 9.60 16.31 11.05
CA VAL A 177 8.52 15.65 11.81
C VAL A 177 7.41 16.66 12.08
N VAL A 178 7.80 17.85 12.51
CA VAL A 178 7.00 19.08 12.41
C VAL A 178 7.77 20.03 11.52
N ALA A 179 7.22 20.48 10.40
CA ALA A 179 7.89 21.40 9.51
C ALA A 179 7.87 22.82 10.07
N GLY A 180 8.84 23.67 9.68
CA GLY A 180 8.97 25.03 10.18
C GLY A 180 7.78 25.97 9.93
N ASN A 181 6.88 25.58 9.01
CA ASN A 181 5.60 26.26 8.74
C ASN A 181 4.40 25.65 9.49
N GLY A 182 4.63 24.89 10.57
CA GLY A 182 3.60 24.27 11.40
C GLY A 182 2.94 23.03 10.82
N ARG A 183 3.32 22.56 9.62
CA ARG A 183 2.78 21.35 9.02
C ARG A 183 3.33 20.09 9.69
N ILE A 184 2.48 19.08 9.86
CA ILE A 184 2.87 17.81 10.47
C ILE A 184 3.38 16.84 9.40
N GLY A 185 4.68 16.51 9.46
CA GLY A 185 5.32 15.51 8.61
C GLY A 185 5.30 14.09 9.19
N GLY A 186 4.89 13.95 10.45
CA GLY A 186 4.84 12.66 11.14
C GLY A 186 6.20 11.96 11.21
N PHE A 187 6.22 10.72 11.59
CA PHE A 187 7.45 9.91 11.59
C PHE A 187 7.99 9.57 10.20
N VAL A 188 7.28 9.96 9.16
CA VAL A 188 7.74 9.90 7.76
C VAL A 188 8.62 11.08 7.40
N SER A 189 8.57 12.16 8.19
CA SER A 189 9.35 13.40 8.02
C SER A 189 9.09 14.15 6.70
N ASP A 190 7.88 14.01 6.15
CA ASP A 190 7.38 14.78 5.01
C ASP A 190 5.86 14.93 5.09
N PRO A 191 5.29 16.17 5.10
CA PRO A 191 3.85 16.37 5.26
C PRO A 191 2.98 15.79 4.13
N ASN A 192 3.47 15.74 2.89
CA ASN A 192 2.70 15.17 1.79
C ASN A 192 2.68 13.64 1.85
N LEU A 193 3.85 13.05 2.14
CA LEU A 193 3.97 11.60 2.31
C LEU A 193 3.21 11.13 3.54
N ASN A 194 3.24 11.90 4.63
CA ASN A 194 2.45 11.63 5.83
C ASN A 194 0.95 11.66 5.52
N GLY A 195 0.50 12.67 4.78
CA GLY A 195 -0.88 12.75 4.32
C GLY A 195 -1.31 11.54 3.47
N ALA A 196 -0.42 11.01 2.62
CA ALA A 196 -0.70 9.80 1.85
C ALA A 196 -0.90 8.57 2.74
N ILE A 197 -0.01 8.38 3.73
CA ILE A 197 -0.09 7.25 4.67
C ILE A 197 -1.37 7.33 5.53
N ILE A 198 -1.74 8.54 5.97
CA ILE A 198 -2.99 8.77 6.68
C ILE A 198 -4.19 8.47 5.77
N ALA A 199 -4.16 8.86 4.49
CA ALA A 199 -5.21 8.55 3.51
C ALA A 199 -5.44 7.04 3.37
N PHE A 200 -4.36 6.25 3.19
CA PHE A 200 -4.43 4.78 3.20
C PHE A 200 -5.05 4.25 4.50
N SER A 201 -4.64 4.81 5.65
CA SER A 201 -5.10 4.35 6.97
C SER A 201 -6.57 4.63 7.21
N ILE A 202 -7.10 5.78 6.75
CA ILE A 202 -8.52 6.12 6.87
C ILE A 202 -9.37 5.13 6.07
N VAL A 203 -9.00 4.83 4.83
CA VAL A 203 -9.74 3.86 4.00
C VAL A 203 -9.63 2.44 4.57
N ALA A 204 -8.43 2.04 5.04
CA ALA A 204 -8.24 0.77 5.72
C ALA A 204 -9.06 0.63 7.00
N LEU A 205 -9.26 1.72 7.73
CA LEU A 205 -10.07 1.75 8.95
C LEU A 205 -11.55 1.45 8.64
N PHE A 206 -12.11 2.02 7.58
CA PHE A 206 -13.47 1.68 7.11
C PHE A 206 -13.57 0.19 6.76
N HIS A 207 -12.57 -0.35 6.07
CA HIS A 207 -12.53 -1.76 5.71
C HIS A 207 -12.43 -2.66 6.96
N ALA A 208 -11.54 -2.33 7.92
CA ALA A 208 -11.39 -3.06 9.17
C ALA A 208 -12.68 -3.03 10.01
N HIS A 209 -13.37 -1.89 10.05
CA HIS A 209 -14.66 -1.78 10.74
C HIS A 209 -15.74 -2.63 10.05
N HIS A 210 -15.80 -2.63 8.73
CA HIS A 210 -16.74 -3.44 7.96
C HIS A 210 -16.57 -4.93 8.25
N HIS A 211 -15.33 -5.43 8.28
CA HIS A 211 -15.01 -6.83 8.62
C HIS A 211 -15.03 -7.14 10.12
N ARG A 212 -15.52 -6.20 10.96
CA ARG A 212 -15.61 -6.35 12.43
C ARG A 212 -14.29 -6.69 13.11
N THR A 213 -13.15 -6.35 12.50
CA THR A 213 -11.83 -6.53 13.12
C THR A 213 -11.54 -5.47 14.19
N ILE A 214 -12.38 -4.42 14.26
CA ILE A 214 -12.27 -3.32 15.21
C ILE A 214 -13.68 -2.89 15.68
N HIS A 215 -13.84 -2.59 16.97
CA HIS A 215 -15.11 -2.08 17.49
C HIS A 215 -15.39 -0.65 17.03
N ALA A 216 -16.67 -0.32 16.82
CA ALA A 216 -17.10 0.98 16.29
C ALA A 216 -16.58 2.18 17.08
N LEU A 217 -16.64 2.14 18.42
CA LEU A 217 -16.15 3.23 19.28
C LEU A 217 -14.64 3.42 19.11
N PHE A 218 -13.86 2.34 19.08
CA PHE A 218 -12.42 2.43 18.91
C PHE A 218 -12.07 2.89 17.49
N ALA A 219 -12.80 2.43 16.47
CA ALA A 219 -12.65 2.93 15.09
C ALA A 219 -12.94 4.44 14.99
N LEU A 220 -13.95 4.94 15.72
CA LEU A 220 -14.26 6.37 15.77
C LEU A 220 -13.11 7.18 16.39
N ILE A 221 -12.54 6.70 17.51
CA ILE A 221 -11.41 7.36 18.17
C ILE A 221 -10.19 7.41 17.25
N VAL A 222 -9.81 6.27 16.67
CA VAL A 222 -8.69 6.18 15.72
C VAL A 222 -8.95 7.06 14.49
N GLY A 223 -10.17 7.04 13.97
CA GLY A 223 -10.59 7.89 12.85
C GLY A 223 -10.48 9.38 13.15
N ALA A 224 -10.89 9.82 14.34
CA ALA A 224 -10.77 11.21 14.76
C ALA A 224 -9.29 11.67 14.82
N VAL A 225 -8.39 10.82 15.35
CA VAL A 225 -6.95 11.09 15.35
C VAL A 225 -6.41 11.22 13.94
N LEU A 226 -6.75 10.28 13.05
CA LEU A 226 -6.27 10.28 11.65
C LEU A 226 -6.80 11.48 10.85
N VAL A 227 -8.07 11.85 11.05
CA VAL A 227 -8.65 13.02 10.37
C VAL A 227 -7.99 14.31 10.85
N TRP A 228 -7.78 14.47 12.17
CA TRP A 228 -7.08 15.62 12.71
C TRP A 228 -5.64 15.71 12.22
N ALA A 229 -4.94 14.59 12.21
CA ALA A 229 -3.58 14.51 11.66
C ALA A 229 -3.54 14.86 10.16
N LEU A 230 -4.51 14.39 9.36
CA LEU A 230 -4.63 14.73 7.94
C LEU A 230 -4.75 16.25 7.73
N LEU A 231 -5.62 16.91 8.49
CA LEU A 231 -5.76 18.36 8.45
C LEU A 231 -4.46 19.06 8.86
N ALA A 232 -3.77 18.56 9.90
CA ALA A 232 -2.51 19.11 10.37
C ALA A 232 -1.34 18.95 9.36
N THR A 233 -1.42 18.00 8.41
CA THR A 233 -0.44 17.94 7.31
C THR A 233 -0.53 19.14 6.36
N ALA A 234 -1.68 19.81 6.30
CA ALA A 234 -2.00 20.89 5.33
C ALA A 234 -1.60 20.54 3.89
N SER A 235 -1.84 19.28 3.48
CA SER A 235 -1.56 18.76 2.14
C SER A 235 -2.83 18.71 1.30
N CYS A 236 -2.99 19.62 0.34
CA CYS A 236 -4.12 19.64 -0.59
C CYS A 236 -4.25 18.32 -1.34
N THR A 237 -3.13 17.75 -1.81
CA THR A 237 -3.12 16.46 -2.51
C THR A 237 -3.63 15.33 -1.62
N ALA A 238 -3.19 15.30 -0.34
CA ALA A 238 -3.63 14.27 0.59
C ALA A 238 -5.11 14.36 0.91
N PHE A 239 -5.60 15.58 1.13
CA PHE A 239 -7.02 15.84 1.39
C PHE A 239 -7.89 15.41 0.21
N ALA A 240 -7.54 15.83 -1.01
CA ALA A 240 -8.26 15.43 -2.22
C ALA A 240 -8.19 13.92 -2.47
N ALA A 241 -7.00 13.31 -2.33
CA ALA A 241 -6.81 11.87 -2.49
C ALA A 241 -7.63 11.06 -1.48
N THR A 242 -7.71 11.51 -0.23
CA THR A 242 -8.54 10.88 0.81
C THR A 242 -10.02 10.92 0.43
N GLY A 243 -10.52 12.09 0.03
CA GLY A 243 -11.93 12.26 -0.39
C GLY A 243 -12.29 11.37 -1.58
N ILE A 244 -11.45 11.35 -2.62
CA ILE A 244 -11.64 10.50 -3.81
C ILE A 244 -11.56 9.02 -3.44
N ALA A 245 -10.60 8.61 -2.62
CA ALA A 245 -10.45 7.21 -2.21
C ALA A 245 -11.64 6.72 -1.38
N ILE A 246 -12.15 7.54 -0.46
CA ILE A 246 -13.38 7.25 0.30
C ILE A 246 -14.57 7.11 -0.65
N ALA A 247 -14.73 8.02 -1.61
CA ALA A 247 -15.80 7.96 -2.61
C ALA A 247 -15.72 6.66 -3.44
N ILE A 248 -14.53 6.29 -3.94
CA ILE A 248 -14.30 5.04 -4.67
C ILE A 248 -14.62 3.84 -3.77
N TYR A 249 -14.13 3.82 -2.53
CA TYR A 249 -14.37 2.71 -1.60
C TYR A 249 -15.87 2.47 -1.39
N PHE A 250 -16.64 3.48 -1.04
CA PHE A 250 -18.07 3.33 -0.80
C PHE A 250 -18.85 3.04 -2.08
N PHE A 251 -18.54 3.70 -3.20
CA PHE A 251 -19.18 3.45 -4.48
C PHE A 251 -18.98 2.02 -4.98
N CYS A 252 -17.75 1.50 -4.92
CA CYS A 252 -17.43 0.14 -5.34
C CYS A 252 -17.94 -0.92 -4.36
N SER A 253 -18.01 -0.61 -3.06
CA SER A 253 -18.52 -1.53 -2.04
C SER A 253 -20.02 -1.73 -2.18
N SER A 254 -20.81 -0.65 -2.17
CA SER A 254 -22.25 -0.63 -2.32
C SER A 254 -22.74 0.79 -2.51
N ILE A 255 -23.59 1.00 -3.52
CA ILE A 255 -24.21 2.32 -3.75
C ILE A 255 -25.05 2.77 -2.54
N GLY A 256 -25.69 1.83 -1.84
CA GLY A 256 -26.45 2.13 -0.63
C GLY A 256 -25.55 2.62 0.52
N GLN A 257 -24.33 2.07 0.66
CA GLN A 257 -23.34 2.56 1.64
C GLN A 257 -22.80 3.94 1.24
N PHE A 258 -22.58 4.17 -0.06
CA PHE A 258 -22.18 5.49 -0.55
C PHE A 258 -23.23 6.56 -0.22
N LEU A 259 -24.51 6.29 -0.48
CA LEU A 259 -25.61 7.21 -0.15
C LEU A 259 -25.76 7.40 1.37
N LYS A 260 -25.60 6.34 2.15
CA LYS A 260 -25.81 6.35 3.60
C LYS A 260 -24.65 7.00 4.39
N PHE A 261 -23.41 6.81 3.96
CA PHE A 261 -22.19 7.23 4.70
C PHE A 261 -21.33 8.19 3.90
N GLY A 262 -21.14 7.97 2.60
CA GLY A 262 -20.28 8.78 1.76
C GLY A 262 -20.84 10.20 1.56
N ILE A 263 -22.10 10.32 1.17
CA ILE A 263 -22.75 11.64 0.99
C ILE A 263 -22.80 12.43 2.30
N PRO A 264 -23.30 11.90 3.44
CA PRO A 264 -23.28 12.63 4.70
C PRO A 264 -21.86 13.05 5.14
N LEU A 265 -20.84 12.22 4.91
CA LEU A 265 -19.46 12.56 5.24
C LEU A 265 -18.95 13.74 4.40
N ILE A 266 -19.24 13.75 3.10
CA ILE A 266 -18.91 14.86 2.19
C ILE A 266 -19.63 16.14 2.64
N LEU A 267 -20.93 16.03 2.92
CA LEU A 267 -21.73 17.17 3.38
C LEU A 267 -21.25 17.68 4.75
N ALA A 268 -20.92 16.80 5.69
CA ALA A 268 -20.36 17.18 6.97
C ALA A 268 -19.03 17.93 6.83
N GLY A 269 -18.14 17.46 5.95
CA GLY A 269 -16.89 18.15 5.63
C GLY A 269 -17.12 19.53 5.01
N ALA A 270 -18.01 19.61 4.02
CA ALA A 270 -18.38 20.88 3.40
C ALA A 270 -19.02 21.87 4.41
N THR A 271 -19.91 21.35 5.27
CA THR A 271 -20.53 22.15 6.33
C THR A 271 -19.49 22.63 7.34
N TYR A 272 -18.54 21.77 7.75
CA TYR A 272 -17.46 22.14 8.66
C TYR A 272 -16.64 23.31 8.14
N ILE A 273 -16.33 23.30 6.85
CA ILE A 273 -15.59 24.39 6.18
C ILE A 273 -16.47 25.64 6.05
N ALA A 274 -17.75 25.48 5.66
CA ALA A 274 -18.67 26.60 5.45
C ALA A 274 -19.00 27.38 6.73
N PHE A 275 -18.98 26.72 7.88
CA PHE A 275 -19.19 27.35 9.20
C PHE A 275 -17.89 27.85 9.85
N GLU A 276 -16.78 27.82 9.12
CA GLU A 276 -15.47 28.31 9.60
C GLU A 276 -15.07 27.71 10.97
N LEU A 277 -15.40 26.42 11.20
CA LEU A 277 -15.06 25.76 12.45
C LEU A 277 -13.53 25.66 12.61
N PRO A 278 -13.01 25.60 13.86
CA PRO A 278 -11.58 25.67 14.13
C PRO A 278 -10.79 24.62 13.32
N LEU A 279 -9.88 25.11 12.46
CA LEU A 279 -8.99 24.30 11.64
C LEU A 279 -7.53 24.61 12.01
N PRO A 280 -6.60 23.66 11.81
CA PRO A 280 -5.18 23.99 11.89
C PRO A 280 -4.84 25.18 11.00
N GLU A 281 -4.08 26.15 11.51
CA GLU A 281 -3.76 27.41 10.83
C GLU A 281 -3.15 27.13 9.43
N ALA A 282 -2.16 26.25 9.35
CA ALA A 282 -1.53 25.86 8.09
C ALA A 282 -2.52 25.26 7.08
N PHE A 283 -3.61 24.59 7.52
CA PHE A 283 -4.66 24.08 6.65
C PHE A 283 -5.56 25.20 6.14
N SER A 284 -5.99 26.10 7.03
CA SER A 284 -6.81 27.27 6.65
C SER A 284 -6.12 28.12 5.61
N GLU A 285 -4.86 28.47 5.82
CA GLU A 285 -4.11 29.31 4.89
C GLU A 285 -3.93 28.65 3.51
N ARG A 286 -3.55 27.38 3.48
CA ARG A 286 -3.14 26.71 2.24
C ARG A 286 -4.28 26.03 1.48
N VAL A 287 -5.21 25.37 2.19
CA VAL A 287 -6.27 24.59 1.55
C VAL A 287 -7.53 25.43 1.40
N VAL A 288 -8.01 26.01 2.49
CA VAL A 288 -9.22 26.84 2.45
C VAL A 288 -8.94 28.12 1.64
N GLY A 289 -7.80 28.79 1.87
CA GLY A 289 -7.38 29.95 1.11
C GLY A 289 -7.34 29.69 -0.40
N ALA A 290 -6.70 28.61 -0.86
CA ALA A 290 -6.64 28.25 -2.27
C ALA A 290 -8.03 27.96 -2.90
N VAL A 291 -8.93 27.34 -2.13
CA VAL A 291 -10.30 27.04 -2.61
C VAL A 291 -11.15 28.29 -2.69
N THR A 292 -11.07 29.18 -1.68
CA THR A 292 -11.90 30.39 -1.60
C THR A 292 -11.45 31.49 -2.57
N THR A 293 -10.14 31.65 -2.77
CA THR A 293 -9.59 32.65 -3.70
C THR A 293 -9.51 32.16 -5.14
N GLY A 294 -9.61 30.83 -5.37
CA GLY A 294 -9.35 30.21 -6.67
C GLY A 294 -7.89 30.28 -7.11
N ASP A 295 -7.00 30.77 -6.24
CA ASP A 295 -5.57 30.90 -6.51
C ASP A 295 -4.81 29.65 -6.04
N LEU A 296 -4.54 28.73 -6.97
CA LEU A 296 -3.79 27.52 -6.71
C LEU A 296 -2.33 27.77 -6.30
N SER A 297 -1.80 28.99 -6.48
CA SER A 297 -0.45 29.33 -6.02
C SER A 297 -0.35 29.31 -4.48
N GLN A 298 -1.45 29.60 -3.77
CA GLN A 298 -1.54 29.52 -2.31
C GLN A 298 -1.47 28.07 -1.80
N ALA A 299 -1.93 27.11 -2.61
CA ALA A 299 -1.83 25.68 -2.28
C ALA A 299 -0.38 25.15 -2.25
N GLY A 300 0.60 25.96 -2.62
CA GLY A 300 2.02 25.64 -2.61
C GLY A 300 2.70 25.86 -3.96
N THR A 301 3.85 25.27 -4.18
CA THR A 301 4.77 25.44 -5.32
C THR A 301 4.22 24.98 -6.68
N PHE A 302 2.94 25.24 -7.01
CA PHE A 302 2.31 24.76 -8.24
C PHE A 302 2.98 25.33 -9.50
N THR A 303 3.32 26.62 -9.49
CA THR A 303 3.98 27.30 -10.61
C THR A 303 5.36 26.71 -10.91
N HIS A 304 6.14 26.39 -9.88
CA HIS A 304 7.43 25.72 -10.05
C HIS A 304 7.29 24.28 -10.56
N ARG A 305 6.23 23.57 -10.18
CA ARG A 305 5.98 22.19 -10.64
C ARG A 305 5.66 22.15 -12.13
N SER A 306 4.85 23.08 -12.63
CA SER A 306 4.52 23.16 -14.06
C SER A 306 5.76 23.47 -14.91
N ALA A 307 6.64 24.35 -14.43
CA ALA A 307 7.90 24.66 -15.09
C ALA A 307 8.84 23.44 -15.15
N LEU A 308 8.97 22.70 -14.02
CA LEU A 308 9.75 21.45 -13.98
C LEU A 308 9.20 20.36 -14.90
N ILE A 309 7.87 20.26 -15.04
CA ILE A 309 7.24 19.29 -15.96
C ILE A 309 7.53 19.71 -17.42
N ALA A 310 7.44 20.99 -17.75
CA ALA A 310 7.74 21.47 -19.08
C ALA A 310 9.21 21.24 -19.45
N GLU A 311 10.14 21.52 -18.53
CA GLU A 311 11.57 21.24 -18.69
C GLU A 311 11.83 19.75 -18.89
N ALA A 312 11.25 18.90 -18.04
CA ALA A 312 11.41 17.45 -18.16
C ALA A 312 10.86 16.90 -19.48
N TRP A 313 9.76 17.48 -19.98
CA TRP A 313 9.22 17.12 -21.28
C TRP A 313 10.17 17.48 -22.42
N GLU A 314 10.75 18.68 -22.40
CA GLU A 314 11.76 19.07 -23.41
C GLU A 314 12.98 18.15 -23.37
N MET A 315 13.54 17.91 -22.17
CA MET A 315 14.70 17.02 -22.01
C MET A 315 14.38 15.57 -22.44
N SER A 316 13.13 15.11 -22.22
CA SER A 316 12.75 13.75 -22.62
C SER A 316 12.71 13.54 -24.14
N LYS A 317 12.57 14.58 -24.94
CA LYS A 317 12.59 14.47 -26.43
C LYS A 317 13.92 13.94 -26.95
N ASP A 318 15.02 14.37 -26.33
CA ASP A 318 16.37 13.98 -26.75
C ASP A 318 16.78 12.62 -26.16
N THR A 319 16.12 12.19 -25.06
CA THR A 319 16.48 10.98 -24.31
C THR A 319 15.36 9.93 -24.27
N LEU A 320 14.38 10.02 -25.16
CA LEU A 320 13.14 9.23 -25.13
C LEU A 320 13.36 7.72 -25.03
N PHE A 321 14.35 7.17 -25.69
CA PHE A 321 14.60 5.72 -25.72
C PHE A 321 15.56 5.23 -24.63
N ILE A 322 16.59 6.05 -24.30
CA ILE A 322 17.64 5.64 -23.37
C ILE A 322 17.39 6.19 -21.97
N GLY A 323 16.87 7.41 -21.86
CA GLY A 323 16.74 8.15 -20.61
C GLY A 323 18.05 8.84 -20.18
N LEU A 324 17.94 9.78 -19.22
CA LEU A 324 19.08 10.51 -18.65
C LEU A 324 19.84 9.71 -17.59
N GLY A 325 19.23 8.64 -17.06
CA GLY A 325 19.73 7.94 -15.89
C GLY A 325 19.18 8.50 -14.56
N ILE A 326 19.23 7.67 -13.54
CA ILE A 326 18.65 7.96 -12.22
C ILE A 326 19.29 9.22 -11.60
N ASP A 327 18.43 10.09 -11.07
CA ASP A 327 18.78 11.33 -10.36
C ASP A 327 19.50 12.38 -11.23
N ARG A 328 19.64 12.12 -12.55
CA ARG A 328 20.32 13.04 -13.49
C ARG A 328 19.46 14.26 -13.83
N PHE A 329 18.14 14.09 -13.96
CA PHE A 329 17.27 15.23 -14.19
C PHE A 329 17.50 16.35 -13.17
N ARG A 330 17.59 16.02 -11.88
CA ARG A 330 17.83 16.98 -10.80
C ARG A 330 19.17 17.72 -10.96
N ILE A 331 20.19 17.06 -11.52
CA ILE A 331 21.53 17.63 -11.69
C ILE A 331 21.56 18.54 -12.92
N GLU A 332 20.85 18.19 -13.98
CA GLU A 332 20.82 18.90 -15.26
C GLU A 332 19.75 20.00 -15.34
N SER A 333 18.71 19.88 -14.50
CA SER A 333 17.63 20.87 -14.41
C SER A 333 18.17 22.24 -13.95
N ILE A 334 17.71 23.29 -14.61
CA ILE A 334 18.02 24.68 -14.22
C ILE A 334 17.51 25.03 -12.83
N TYR A 335 16.54 24.27 -12.31
CA TYR A 335 15.99 24.44 -10.97
C TYR A 335 16.72 23.62 -9.91
N GLY A 336 17.60 22.68 -10.28
CA GLY A 336 18.32 21.81 -9.33
C GLY A 336 17.42 20.86 -8.50
N MET A 337 16.19 20.62 -8.96
CA MET A 337 15.18 19.83 -8.25
C MET A 337 14.62 18.71 -9.15
N PRO A 338 14.19 17.55 -8.58
CA PRO A 338 13.55 16.51 -9.37
C PRO A 338 12.17 16.98 -9.86
N VAL A 339 11.73 16.50 -11.02
CA VAL A 339 10.37 16.75 -11.50
C VAL A 339 9.36 16.12 -10.52
N HIS A 340 8.45 16.95 -10.00
CA HIS A 340 7.44 16.51 -9.04
C HIS A 340 6.24 15.81 -9.72
N GLN A 341 6.56 14.84 -10.57
CA GLN A 341 5.61 13.97 -11.26
C GLN A 341 6.31 12.65 -11.61
N PHE A 342 5.91 11.58 -10.95
CA PHE A 342 6.58 10.29 -11.05
C PHE A 342 6.61 9.73 -12.48
N TRP A 343 5.52 9.88 -13.21
CA TRP A 343 5.40 9.45 -14.61
C TRP A 343 6.44 10.13 -15.51
N MET A 344 6.54 11.45 -15.35
CA MET A 344 7.45 12.26 -16.13
C MET A 344 8.90 11.96 -15.76
N LEU A 345 9.16 11.76 -14.46
CA LEU A 345 10.50 11.39 -13.98
C LEU A 345 10.97 10.08 -14.61
N LEU A 346 10.12 9.03 -14.61
CA LEU A 346 10.48 7.74 -15.22
C LEU A 346 10.67 7.84 -16.73
N LEU A 347 9.87 8.67 -17.42
CA LEU A 347 10.06 8.92 -18.85
C LEU A 347 11.39 9.61 -19.13
N THR A 348 11.73 10.62 -18.34
CA THR A 348 12.94 11.42 -18.55
C THR A 348 14.20 10.65 -18.15
N GLU A 349 14.20 9.98 -16.99
CA GLU A 349 15.37 9.27 -16.45
C GLU A 349 15.55 7.85 -16.99
N GLY A 350 14.44 7.15 -17.26
CA GLY A 350 14.46 5.72 -17.70
C GLY A 350 13.97 5.49 -19.12
N GLY A 351 13.58 6.55 -19.83
CA GLY A 351 13.06 6.49 -21.19
C GLY A 351 11.72 5.76 -21.30
N LEU A 352 11.30 5.52 -22.54
CA LEU A 352 10.03 4.90 -22.89
C LEU A 352 9.89 3.48 -22.30
N LEU A 353 10.99 2.73 -22.18
CA LEU A 353 10.99 1.38 -21.64
C LEU A 353 10.57 1.38 -20.15
N SER A 354 11.15 2.27 -19.37
CA SER A 354 10.83 2.41 -17.95
C SER A 354 9.40 2.89 -17.73
N PHE A 355 8.97 3.88 -18.51
CA PHE A 355 7.61 4.41 -18.48
C PHE A 355 6.57 3.33 -18.85
N ALA A 356 6.80 2.55 -19.91
CA ALA A 356 5.93 1.45 -20.31
C ALA A 356 5.82 0.38 -19.20
N GLY A 357 6.94 0.04 -18.54
CA GLY A 357 6.94 -0.86 -17.38
C GLY A 357 6.02 -0.36 -16.26
N LEU A 358 6.08 0.92 -15.91
CA LEU A 358 5.18 1.52 -14.92
C LEU A 358 3.70 1.43 -15.32
N LEU A 359 3.38 1.72 -16.60
CA LEU A 359 2.01 1.63 -17.10
C LEU A 359 1.45 0.22 -16.96
N VAL A 360 2.27 -0.80 -17.29
CA VAL A 360 1.87 -2.20 -17.15
C VAL A 360 1.68 -2.57 -15.67
N ILE A 361 2.55 -2.12 -14.76
CA ILE A 361 2.40 -2.33 -13.30
C ILE A 361 1.05 -1.78 -12.83
N PHE A 362 0.72 -0.53 -13.13
CA PHE A 362 -0.54 0.08 -12.72
C PHE A 362 -1.76 -0.56 -13.38
N SER A 363 -1.62 -1.01 -14.63
CA SER A 363 -2.69 -1.75 -15.33
C SER A 363 -2.98 -3.09 -14.65
N ILE A 364 -1.95 -3.85 -14.27
CA ILE A 364 -2.11 -5.11 -13.53
C ILE A 364 -2.82 -4.87 -12.19
N LEU A 365 -2.41 -3.85 -11.43
CA LEU A 365 -3.04 -3.50 -10.16
C LEU A 365 -4.50 -3.10 -10.34
N GLY A 366 -4.83 -2.35 -11.40
CA GLY A 366 -6.20 -1.99 -11.76
C GLY A 366 -7.05 -3.21 -12.12
N ILE A 367 -6.53 -4.09 -12.97
CA ILE A 367 -7.21 -5.34 -13.37
C ILE A 367 -7.45 -6.24 -12.15
N MET A 368 -6.45 -6.41 -11.29
CA MET A 368 -6.60 -7.19 -10.06
C MET A 368 -7.62 -6.56 -9.11
N GLY A 369 -7.62 -5.23 -8.95
CA GLY A 369 -8.62 -4.51 -8.16
C GLY A 369 -10.04 -4.72 -8.71
N LEU A 370 -10.24 -4.56 -10.02
CA LEU A 370 -11.54 -4.80 -10.68
C LEU A 370 -11.98 -6.26 -10.54
N LYS A 371 -11.08 -7.21 -10.76
CA LYS A 371 -11.38 -8.63 -10.54
C LYS A 371 -11.73 -8.93 -9.09
N ALA A 372 -11.05 -8.29 -8.12
CA ALA A 372 -11.37 -8.43 -6.71
C ALA A 372 -12.79 -7.98 -6.38
N THR A 373 -13.34 -6.94 -7.06
CA THR A 373 -14.72 -6.49 -6.83
C THR A 373 -15.78 -7.54 -7.22
N THR A 374 -15.45 -8.44 -8.15
CA THR A 374 -16.34 -9.55 -8.52
C THR A 374 -16.29 -10.71 -7.55
N LEU A 375 -15.19 -10.87 -6.81
CA LEU A 375 -15.00 -11.89 -5.78
C LEU A 375 -15.58 -11.41 -4.43
N HIS A 376 -15.10 -10.27 -3.96
CA HIS A 376 -15.48 -9.62 -2.70
C HIS A 376 -15.49 -8.11 -2.90
N ARG A 377 -16.67 -7.49 -3.03
CA ARG A 377 -16.82 -6.07 -3.36
C ARG A 377 -16.02 -5.14 -2.47
N GLN A 378 -15.99 -5.39 -1.16
CA GLN A 378 -15.28 -4.53 -0.20
C GLN A 378 -13.75 -4.64 -0.33
N ASP A 379 -13.25 -5.85 -0.56
CA ASP A 379 -11.79 -6.06 -0.76
C ASP A 379 -11.33 -5.41 -2.07
N GLY A 380 -12.13 -5.57 -3.15
CA GLY A 380 -11.86 -4.88 -4.43
C GLY A 380 -11.95 -3.36 -4.32
N ALA A 381 -12.93 -2.85 -3.57
CA ALA A 381 -13.08 -1.43 -3.31
C ALA A 381 -11.86 -0.86 -2.55
N LEU A 382 -11.32 -1.60 -1.59
CA LEU A 382 -10.08 -1.23 -0.88
C LEU A 382 -8.89 -1.12 -1.83
N ILE A 383 -8.69 -2.13 -2.70
CA ILE A 383 -7.59 -2.13 -3.68
C ILE A 383 -7.70 -0.93 -4.62
N LEU A 384 -8.89 -0.67 -5.18
CA LEU A 384 -9.12 0.44 -6.11
C LEU A 384 -8.95 1.80 -5.43
N ALA A 385 -9.41 1.95 -4.19
CA ALA A 385 -9.21 3.16 -3.41
C ALA A 385 -7.72 3.42 -3.11
N PHE A 386 -6.97 2.38 -2.75
CA PHE A 386 -5.52 2.50 -2.52
C PHE A 386 -4.76 2.80 -3.81
N LEU A 387 -5.14 2.16 -4.91
CA LEU A 387 -4.57 2.47 -6.22
C LEU A 387 -4.84 3.92 -6.62
N ALA A 388 -6.04 4.44 -6.35
CA ALA A 388 -6.37 5.84 -6.61
C ALA A 388 -5.49 6.80 -5.81
N ILE A 389 -5.21 6.51 -4.53
CA ILE A 389 -4.26 7.30 -3.73
C ILE A 389 -2.87 7.30 -4.41
N VAL A 390 -2.35 6.12 -4.78
CA VAL A 390 -1.05 6.01 -5.48
C VAL A 390 -1.04 6.81 -6.78
N LEU A 391 -2.08 6.70 -7.61
CA LEU A 391 -2.19 7.40 -8.89
C LEU A 391 -2.25 8.92 -8.69
N ILE A 392 -3.02 9.43 -7.73
CA ILE A 392 -3.10 10.85 -7.44
C ILE A 392 -1.73 11.38 -6.97
N PHE A 393 -1.09 10.68 -6.05
CA PHE A 393 0.23 11.12 -5.57
C PHE A 393 1.33 10.99 -6.63
N SER A 394 1.21 10.05 -7.58
CA SER A 394 2.16 9.93 -8.69
C SER A 394 2.19 11.16 -9.60
N THR A 395 1.16 12.01 -9.55
CA THR A 395 1.13 13.31 -10.25
C THR A 395 1.80 14.45 -9.46
N SER A 396 2.21 14.22 -8.21
CA SER A 396 2.71 15.29 -7.33
C SER A 396 3.98 14.96 -6.56
N ILE A 397 4.46 13.72 -6.64
CA ILE A 397 5.68 13.23 -5.96
C ILE A 397 6.66 12.71 -7.02
N PRO A 398 7.98 13.05 -6.90
CA PRO A 398 8.97 12.64 -7.90
C PRO A 398 9.33 11.16 -7.80
N HIS A 399 9.58 10.66 -6.60
CA HIS A 399 10.08 9.31 -6.38
C HIS A 399 9.11 8.47 -5.55
N MET A 400 8.69 7.32 -6.08
CA MET A 400 7.79 6.38 -5.42
C MET A 400 8.45 5.01 -5.19
N TYR A 401 9.76 4.96 -5.01
CA TYR A 401 10.49 3.70 -4.76
C TYR A 401 10.33 3.19 -3.33
N ASN A 402 9.92 4.04 -2.41
CA ASN A 402 9.75 3.69 -1.01
C ASN A 402 8.54 2.74 -0.85
N ARG A 403 8.67 1.71 0.00
CA ARG A 403 7.59 0.77 0.33
C ARG A 403 6.31 1.43 0.84
N LEU A 404 6.38 2.65 1.36
CA LEU A 404 5.20 3.40 1.83
C LEU A 404 4.13 3.59 0.77
N TRP A 405 4.51 3.60 -0.50
CA TRP A 405 3.57 3.72 -1.62
C TRP A 405 2.92 2.40 -1.97
N PHE A 406 3.72 1.35 -2.04
CA PHE A 406 3.25 0.04 -2.51
C PHE A 406 2.92 -0.91 -1.36
N GLY A 407 3.51 -0.77 -0.17
CA GLY A 407 3.26 -1.65 0.97
C GLY A 407 1.80 -1.73 1.38
N PRO A 408 1.10 -0.60 1.62
CA PRO A 408 -0.35 -0.61 1.91
C PRO A 408 -1.17 -1.21 0.78
N LEU A 409 -0.84 -0.91 -0.49
CA LEU A 409 -1.52 -1.47 -1.66
C LEU A 409 -1.30 -2.98 -1.77
N MET A 410 -0.09 -3.48 -1.48
CA MET A 410 0.19 -4.92 -1.43
C MET A 410 -0.53 -5.60 -0.26
N LEU A 411 -0.70 -4.93 0.89
CA LEU A 411 -1.54 -5.42 1.99
C LEU A 411 -3.00 -5.55 1.56
N ALA A 412 -3.55 -4.57 0.84
CA ALA A 412 -4.92 -4.62 0.33
C ALA A 412 -5.10 -5.77 -0.68
N LEU A 413 -4.14 -5.97 -1.60
CA LEU A 413 -4.13 -7.11 -2.53
C LEU A 413 -4.06 -8.44 -1.77
N ALA A 414 -3.18 -8.55 -0.79
CA ALA A 414 -3.02 -9.77 -0.02
C ALA A 414 -4.26 -10.09 0.84
N ALA A 415 -5.00 -9.08 1.33
CA ALA A 415 -6.26 -9.29 2.03
C ALA A 415 -7.32 -10.01 1.17
N THR A 416 -7.18 -9.95 -0.16
CA THR A 416 -8.06 -10.64 -1.11
C THR A 416 -7.45 -11.94 -1.65
N TYR A 417 -6.19 -11.88 -2.07
CA TYR A 417 -5.55 -12.91 -2.88
C TYR A 417 -4.59 -13.83 -2.11
N ALA A 418 -4.29 -13.53 -0.83
CA ALA A 418 -3.50 -14.43 0.00
C ALA A 418 -4.25 -15.77 0.23
N ARG A 419 -3.52 -16.77 0.70
CA ARG A 419 -4.05 -18.11 0.92
C ARG A 419 -5.20 -18.11 1.95
N LEU A 420 -6.19 -18.95 1.74
CA LEU A 420 -7.30 -19.11 2.69
C LEU A 420 -6.86 -19.85 3.97
N ARG A 421 -5.85 -20.73 3.87
CA ARG A 421 -5.32 -21.56 4.97
C ARG A 421 -3.84 -21.31 5.19
N SER A 422 -3.38 -21.54 6.42
CA SER A 422 -1.96 -21.50 6.75
C SER A 422 -1.17 -22.48 5.86
N PRO A 423 -0.05 -22.04 5.25
CA PRO A 423 0.83 -22.94 4.50
C PRO A 423 1.51 -23.98 5.40
N PHE A 424 1.34 -23.89 6.72
CA PHE A 424 1.91 -24.77 7.73
C PHE A 424 0.98 -25.92 8.13
N TYR A 425 -0.25 -25.93 7.60
CA TYR A 425 -1.16 -27.03 7.80
C TYR A 425 -0.75 -28.16 6.84
N GLN A 426 -0.10 -29.20 7.36
CA GLN A 426 -0.05 -30.50 6.73
C GLN A 426 -1.42 -31.17 7.01
N GLU A 427 -2.19 -31.48 5.96
CA GLU A 427 -3.23 -32.48 6.12
C GLU A 427 -2.55 -33.70 6.76
N PRO A 428 -3.14 -34.29 7.82
CA PRO A 428 -2.72 -35.62 8.24
C PRO A 428 -2.79 -36.51 6.98
N ASP A 429 -1.69 -37.15 6.65
CA ASP A 429 -1.73 -38.16 5.61
C ASP A 429 -2.84 -39.14 6.02
N ASP A 430 -3.99 -39.06 5.35
CA ASP A 430 -5.01 -40.09 5.37
C ASP A 430 -4.43 -41.30 4.62
N ASP A 431 -3.33 -41.83 5.15
CA ASP A 431 -2.97 -43.23 4.82
C ASP A 431 -4.12 -44.09 5.32
N PRO A 432 -4.83 -44.77 4.44
CA PRO A 432 -5.86 -45.69 4.87
C PRO A 432 -5.20 -46.69 5.84
N PRO A 433 -5.86 -47.01 6.95
CA PRO A 433 -5.28 -47.90 7.94
C PRO A 433 -4.83 -49.15 7.21
N PHE A 434 -3.55 -49.48 7.36
CA PHE A 434 -2.93 -50.66 6.81
C PHE A 434 -3.78 -51.87 7.26
N GLU A 435 -4.69 -52.34 6.39
CA GLU A 435 -5.41 -53.58 6.61
C GLU A 435 -4.37 -54.69 6.72
N ALA A 436 -4.00 -55.01 7.94
CA ALA A 436 -3.22 -56.17 8.25
C ALA A 436 -3.97 -57.38 7.66
N GLY A 437 -3.46 -57.81 6.51
CA GLY A 437 -4.02 -58.96 5.80
C GLY A 437 -4.24 -60.16 6.74
N GLY A 438 -5.49 -60.37 7.07
CA GLY A 438 -5.92 -61.59 7.80
C GLY A 438 -5.60 -62.82 6.97
N PHE A 439 -4.57 -63.55 7.39
CA PHE A 439 -4.35 -64.91 6.97
C PHE A 439 -5.57 -65.77 7.38
N SER A 440 -6.49 -65.95 6.45
CA SER A 440 -7.55 -66.96 6.61
C SER A 440 -6.97 -68.31 6.34
N THR A 441 -6.55 -68.99 7.42
CA THR A 441 -6.36 -70.43 7.43
C THR A 441 -7.72 -71.10 7.58
N ASN A 442 -8.36 -71.51 6.52
CA ASN A 442 -9.42 -72.48 6.52
C ASN A 442 -8.98 -73.68 5.66
N GLY A 443 -8.24 -74.58 6.29
CA GLY A 443 -8.16 -75.96 5.88
C GLY A 443 -9.14 -76.76 6.73
N GLY A 444 -10.06 -77.46 6.07
CA GLY A 444 -10.92 -78.44 6.68
C GLY A 444 -11.56 -79.38 5.63
N PRO A 445 -11.46 -80.72 5.72
CA PRO A 445 -11.80 -81.66 4.66
C PRO A 445 -13.25 -82.12 4.75
N ARG A 446 -13.91 -82.24 3.59
CA ARG A 446 -14.69 -83.47 3.18
C ARG A 446 -15.36 -83.18 1.83
#